data_751ce078cd04543756ec455475fc323e
#
_entry.id   751ce078cd04543756ec455475fc323e
#
_cell.length_a   1.000
_cell.length_b   1.000
_cell.length_c   1.000
_cell.angle_alpha   90.00
_cell.angle_beta   90.00
_cell.angle_gamma   90.00
#
_symmetry.space_group_name_H-M   'P 1'
#
loop_
_entity.id
_entity.type
_entity.pdbx_description
1 polymer ?
#
loop_
_entity_poly.entity_id
_entity_poly.type
_entity_poly.pdbx_seq_one_letter_code
_entity_poly.pdbx_strand_id
1 'polypeptide(L)'
;IKDSVVFIWIMMAALLAGAVWLNFATAIGAPVSTTHSIVGGVMGAGIAAGGWGIVNWNQMIAIASSWVISPVMGGIIAAAFLLLIKRTITYKDDKIAAAKRVVPLLIFLMVWSFTSYLMMKGLKNIWDIQFATAVIIGLIIAVITYFVIKPLIAKAADNIENDKNAINALFTAPLIFAAAMLSFAHGANDVANAVGPLAAINDAIANGGIAGEASIPLWVMLVGAIGIVLGLALF
;
A
#
# COMPACT_ATOMS: atom_id res chain seq x y z
N ILE A 1 18.24 18.63 -16.06
CA ILE A 1 18.10 18.26 -17.50
C ILE A 1 17.06 19.19 -18.08
N LYS A 2 17.41 19.92 -19.15
CA LYS A 2 16.48 20.84 -19.81
C LYS A 2 15.95 20.27 -21.14
N ASP A 3 16.60 19.25 -21.67
CA ASP A 3 16.25 18.61 -22.93
C ASP A 3 15.25 17.48 -22.65
N SER A 4 14.04 17.60 -23.19
CA SER A 4 12.97 16.62 -23.04
C SER A 4 13.30 15.28 -23.70
N VAL A 5 14.08 15.27 -24.79
CA VAL A 5 14.50 14.01 -25.44
C VAL A 5 15.44 13.22 -24.54
N VAL A 6 16.45 13.90 -23.97
CA VAL A 6 17.37 13.27 -23.00
C VAL A 6 16.61 12.78 -21.76
N PHE A 7 15.65 13.54 -21.26
CA PHE A 7 14.80 13.13 -20.14
C PHE A 7 14.00 11.85 -20.45
N ILE A 8 13.41 11.75 -21.63
CA ILE A 8 12.68 10.55 -22.09
C ILE A 8 13.62 9.33 -22.09
N TRP A 9 14.83 9.45 -22.63
CA TRP A 9 15.81 8.37 -22.64
C TRP A 9 16.22 7.92 -21.23
N ILE A 10 16.35 8.86 -20.29
CA ILE A 10 16.65 8.55 -18.88
C ILE A 10 15.51 7.74 -18.27
N MET A 11 14.24 8.14 -18.47
CA MET A 11 13.09 7.44 -17.96
C MET A 11 12.92 6.05 -18.58
N MET A 12 13.18 5.91 -19.87
CA MET A 12 13.20 4.60 -20.56
C MET A 12 14.31 3.69 -20.00
N ALA A 13 15.51 4.22 -19.80
CA ALA A 13 16.62 3.47 -19.20
C ALA A 13 16.31 3.03 -17.77
N ALA A 14 15.65 3.88 -16.99
CA ALA A 14 15.20 3.56 -15.63
C ALA A 14 14.18 2.41 -15.62
N LEU A 15 13.18 2.43 -16.52
CA LEU A 15 12.21 1.36 -16.67
C LEU A 15 12.85 0.05 -17.07
N LEU A 16 13.75 0.08 -18.06
CA LEU A 16 14.45 -1.11 -18.53
C LEU A 16 15.34 -1.70 -17.42
N ALA A 17 16.11 -0.86 -16.73
CA ALA A 17 16.95 -1.29 -15.61
C ALA A 17 16.12 -1.92 -14.48
N GLY A 18 15.00 -1.31 -14.11
CA GLY A 18 14.06 -1.86 -13.12
C GLY A 18 13.48 -3.21 -13.57
N ALA A 19 13.03 -3.31 -14.82
CA ALA A 19 12.48 -4.54 -15.37
C ALA A 19 13.53 -5.67 -15.39
N VAL A 20 14.74 -5.43 -15.88
CA VAL A 20 15.82 -6.41 -15.91
C VAL A 20 16.18 -6.86 -14.50
N TRP A 21 16.33 -5.91 -13.56
CA TRP A 21 16.68 -6.20 -12.18
C TRP A 21 15.60 -7.04 -11.48
N LEU A 22 14.33 -6.69 -11.63
CA LEU A 22 13.22 -7.42 -11.01
C LEU A 22 13.10 -8.85 -11.57
N ASN A 23 13.22 -9.01 -12.89
CA ASN A 23 13.22 -10.34 -13.50
C ASN A 23 14.41 -11.20 -13.04
N PHE A 24 15.61 -10.62 -12.96
CA PHE A 24 16.79 -11.31 -12.46
C PHE A 24 16.60 -11.73 -10.99
N ALA A 25 16.14 -10.82 -10.14
CA ALA A 25 15.90 -11.10 -8.73
C ALA A 25 14.84 -12.20 -8.55
N THR A 26 13.75 -12.17 -9.32
CA THR A 26 12.73 -13.23 -9.32
C THR A 26 13.31 -14.56 -9.75
N ALA A 27 14.11 -14.60 -10.82
CA ALA A 27 14.72 -15.84 -11.32
C ALA A 27 15.63 -16.55 -10.30
N ILE A 28 16.30 -15.78 -9.43
CA ILE A 28 17.16 -16.34 -8.37
C ILE A 28 16.44 -16.46 -7.01
N GLY A 29 15.14 -16.14 -6.94
CA GLY A 29 14.36 -16.18 -5.70
C GLY A 29 14.75 -15.12 -4.65
N ALA A 30 15.38 -14.02 -5.06
CA ALA A 30 15.77 -12.95 -4.16
C ALA A 30 14.60 -11.98 -3.93
N PRO A 31 14.18 -11.73 -2.67
CA PRO A 31 13.14 -10.76 -2.38
C PRO A 31 13.69 -9.33 -2.54
N VAL A 32 13.14 -8.56 -3.46
CA VAL A 32 13.50 -7.17 -3.73
C VAL A 32 12.27 -6.27 -3.73
N SER A 33 12.47 -4.99 -3.41
CA SER A 33 11.40 -4.00 -3.44
C SER A 33 11.28 -3.38 -4.83
N THR A 34 10.08 -3.41 -5.40
CA THR A 34 9.74 -2.73 -6.65
C THR A 34 10.01 -1.23 -6.57
N THR A 35 9.59 -0.59 -5.48
CA THR A 35 9.80 0.84 -5.23
C THR A 35 11.29 1.20 -5.21
N HIS A 36 12.11 0.45 -4.46
CA HIS A 36 13.55 0.68 -4.40
C HIS A 36 14.21 0.51 -5.77
N SER A 37 13.76 -0.49 -6.53
CA SER A 37 14.28 -0.78 -7.88
C SER A 37 14.00 0.38 -8.84
N ILE A 38 12.79 0.92 -8.83
CA ILE A 38 12.42 2.05 -9.70
C ILE A 38 13.14 3.33 -9.27
N VAL A 39 13.17 3.65 -7.97
CA VAL A 39 13.88 4.84 -7.47
C VAL A 39 15.38 4.74 -7.80
N GLY A 40 15.99 3.57 -7.58
CA GLY A 40 17.39 3.33 -7.95
C GLY A 40 17.63 3.42 -9.44
N GLY A 41 16.74 2.91 -10.27
CA GLY A 41 16.77 2.99 -11.73
C GLY A 41 16.73 4.45 -12.22
N VAL A 42 15.79 5.26 -11.71
CA VAL A 42 15.67 6.68 -12.05
C VAL A 42 16.91 7.45 -11.61
N MET A 43 17.37 7.23 -10.38
CA MET A 43 18.57 7.87 -9.85
C MET A 43 19.81 7.49 -10.65
N GLY A 44 20.02 6.20 -10.94
CA GLY A 44 21.17 5.70 -11.68
C GLY A 44 21.21 6.19 -13.11
N ALA A 45 20.08 6.16 -13.83
CA ALA A 45 19.97 6.70 -15.18
C ALA A 45 20.19 8.22 -15.20
N GLY A 46 19.69 8.95 -14.21
CA GLY A 46 19.93 10.37 -14.03
C GLY A 46 21.42 10.70 -13.81
N ILE A 47 22.09 9.96 -12.92
CA ILE A 47 23.53 10.13 -12.65
C ILE A 47 24.35 9.85 -13.92
N ALA A 48 24.02 8.80 -14.66
CA ALA A 48 24.70 8.47 -15.91
C ALA A 48 24.60 9.59 -16.96
N ALA A 49 23.46 10.27 -17.01
CA ALA A 49 23.24 11.35 -17.98
C ALA A 49 23.74 12.72 -17.54
N GLY A 50 23.71 13.05 -16.25
CA GLY A 50 24.01 14.39 -15.76
C GLY A 50 24.98 14.47 -14.57
N GLY A 51 25.56 13.32 -14.17
CA GLY A 51 26.48 13.22 -13.05
C GLY A 51 25.79 13.34 -11.68
N TRP A 52 26.58 13.25 -10.61
CA TRP A 52 26.07 13.24 -9.23
C TRP A 52 25.35 14.52 -8.81
N GLY A 53 25.65 15.66 -9.46
CA GLY A 53 25.03 16.96 -9.15
C GLY A 53 23.57 17.09 -9.57
N ILE A 54 23.04 16.17 -10.39
CA ILE A 54 21.63 16.18 -10.81
C ILE A 54 20.70 15.67 -9.73
N VAL A 55 21.21 14.90 -8.76
CA VAL A 55 20.41 14.24 -7.75
C VAL A 55 19.99 15.23 -6.67
N ASN A 56 18.70 15.28 -6.38
CA ASN A 56 18.18 15.98 -5.20
C ASN A 56 18.43 15.14 -3.94
N TRP A 57 19.59 15.33 -3.33
CA TRP A 57 20.04 14.56 -2.16
C TRP A 57 19.11 14.72 -0.95
N ASN A 58 18.51 15.90 -0.76
CA ASN A 58 17.55 16.11 0.33
C ASN A 58 16.32 15.20 0.15
N GLN A 59 15.80 15.09 -1.07
CA GLN A 59 14.71 14.21 -1.39
C GLN A 59 15.12 12.74 -1.23
N MET A 60 16.32 12.37 -1.67
CA MET A 60 16.83 11.00 -1.52
C MET A 60 17.00 10.59 -0.06
N ILE A 61 17.50 11.50 0.78
CA ILE A 61 17.61 11.23 2.23
C ILE A 61 16.21 11.05 2.85
N ALA A 62 15.23 11.87 2.49
CA ALA A 62 13.87 11.72 2.96
C ALA A 62 13.26 10.37 2.56
N ILE A 63 13.45 9.94 1.29
CA ILE A 63 13.01 8.64 0.78
C ILE A 63 13.71 7.51 1.54
N ALA A 64 15.04 7.53 1.64
CA ALA A 64 15.82 6.50 2.33
C ALA A 64 15.46 6.40 3.82
N SER A 65 15.22 7.54 4.48
CA SER A 65 14.75 7.57 5.87
C SER A 65 13.39 6.91 6.02
N SER A 66 12.47 7.09 5.06
CA SER A 66 11.17 6.44 5.09
C SER A 66 11.26 4.92 5.00
N TRP A 67 12.25 4.39 4.30
CA TRP A 67 12.49 2.94 4.18
C TRP A 67 12.88 2.28 5.51
N VAL A 68 13.44 3.04 6.43
CA VAL A 68 13.77 2.58 7.80
C VAL A 68 12.61 2.87 8.76
N ILE A 69 12.08 4.09 8.73
CA ILE A 69 11.03 4.53 9.67
C ILE A 69 9.73 3.74 9.49
N SER A 70 9.31 3.49 8.24
CA SER A 70 8.02 2.84 7.96
C SER A 70 7.92 1.42 8.50
N PRO A 71 8.89 0.50 8.28
CA PRO A 71 8.82 -0.85 8.86
C PRO A 71 8.93 -0.85 10.39
N VAL A 72 9.73 0.05 10.97
CA VAL A 72 9.84 0.17 12.44
C VAL A 72 8.49 0.62 13.03
N MET A 73 7.87 1.65 12.47
CA MET A 73 6.55 2.12 12.90
C MET A 73 5.48 1.04 12.70
N GLY A 74 5.49 0.35 11.56
CA GLY A 74 4.60 -0.79 11.29
C GLY A 74 4.75 -1.90 12.33
N GLY A 75 5.99 -2.25 12.68
CA GLY A 75 6.30 -3.23 13.72
C GLY A 75 5.81 -2.82 15.10
N ILE A 76 6.00 -1.55 15.49
CA ILE A 76 5.52 -1.00 16.78
C ILE A 76 3.98 -1.06 16.82
N ILE A 77 3.29 -0.63 15.76
CA ILE A 77 1.83 -0.65 15.70
C ILE A 77 1.32 -2.10 15.75
N ALA A 78 1.91 -3.02 15.01
CA ALA A 78 1.54 -4.44 15.03
C ALA A 78 1.74 -5.06 16.41
N ALA A 79 2.86 -4.77 17.08
CA ALA A 79 3.12 -5.21 18.44
C ALA A 79 2.11 -4.64 19.45
N ALA A 80 1.74 -3.37 19.30
CA ALA A 80 0.73 -2.74 20.14
C ALA A 80 -0.64 -3.41 19.99
N PHE A 81 -1.09 -3.68 18.73
CA PHE A 81 -2.33 -4.42 18.49
C PHE A 81 -2.28 -5.85 19.02
N LEU A 82 -1.16 -6.54 18.85
CA LEU A 82 -1.00 -7.89 19.40
C LEU A 82 -1.09 -7.90 20.93
N LEU A 83 -0.43 -6.95 21.60
CA LEU A 83 -0.51 -6.79 23.04
C LEU A 83 -1.95 -6.44 23.48
N LEU A 84 -2.63 -5.58 22.75
CA LEU A 84 -4.04 -5.25 23.01
C LEU A 84 -4.90 -6.51 22.92
N ILE A 85 -4.82 -7.28 21.86
CA ILE A 85 -5.60 -8.52 21.67
C ILE A 85 -5.28 -9.54 22.77
N LYS A 86 -4.00 -9.74 23.09
CA LYS A 86 -3.60 -10.66 24.16
C LYS A 86 -4.19 -10.24 25.51
N ARG A 87 -4.09 -8.96 25.90
CA ARG A 87 -4.57 -8.47 27.19
C ARG A 87 -6.10 -8.41 27.29
N THR A 88 -6.76 -8.12 26.18
CA THR A 88 -8.21 -7.90 26.17
C THR A 88 -9.01 -9.16 25.85
N ILE A 89 -8.42 -10.16 25.17
CA ILE A 89 -9.08 -11.40 24.77
C ILE A 89 -8.33 -12.62 25.29
N THR A 90 -7.09 -12.85 24.84
CA THR A 90 -6.40 -14.14 25.01
C THR A 90 -6.14 -14.49 26.47
N TYR A 91 -5.81 -13.51 27.31
CA TYR A 91 -5.48 -13.69 28.73
C TYR A 91 -6.70 -13.55 29.67
N LYS A 92 -7.91 -13.40 29.12
CA LYS A 92 -9.13 -13.38 29.92
C LYS A 92 -9.61 -14.80 30.17
N ASP A 93 -10.22 -15.02 31.35
CA ASP A 93 -10.83 -16.31 31.71
C ASP A 93 -12.00 -16.60 30.77
N ASP A 94 -12.94 -15.65 30.63
CA ASP A 94 -14.00 -15.69 29.63
C ASP A 94 -13.56 -14.99 28.32
N LYS A 95 -12.93 -15.77 27.47
CA LYS A 95 -12.43 -15.31 26.17
C LYS A 95 -13.56 -15.01 25.20
N ILE A 96 -14.66 -15.75 25.28
CA ILE A 96 -15.84 -15.58 24.42
C ILE A 96 -16.50 -14.24 24.69
N ALA A 97 -16.82 -13.90 25.96
CA ALA A 97 -17.38 -12.61 26.29
C ALA A 97 -16.45 -11.45 25.94
N ALA A 98 -15.14 -11.65 26.12
CA ALA A 98 -14.13 -10.68 25.72
C ALA A 98 -14.10 -10.48 24.20
N ALA A 99 -14.10 -11.56 23.41
CA ALA A 99 -14.09 -11.51 21.95
C ALA A 99 -15.36 -10.84 21.39
N LYS A 100 -16.55 -11.13 21.93
CA LYS A 100 -17.81 -10.48 21.55
C LYS A 100 -17.78 -8.96 21.69
N ARG A 101 -16.97 -8.42 22.61
CA ARG A 101 -16.83 -6.97 22.83
C ARG A 101 -15.71 -6.37 21.98
N VAL A 102 -14.56 -7.04 21.92
CA VAL A 102 -13.34 -6.46 21.36
C VAL A 102 -13.24 -6.67 19.85
N VAL A 103 -13.63 -7.83 19.30
CA VAL A 103 -13.52 -8.12 17.87
C VAL A 103 -14.31 -7.11 17.01
N PRO A 104 -15.58 -6.77 17.33
CA PRO A 104 -16.31 -5.75 16.57
C PRO A 104 -15.62 -4.37 16.60
N LEU A 105 -14.96 -4.02 17.72
CA LEU A 105 -14.22 -2.76 17.83
C LEU A 105 -12.95 -2.75 16.97
N LEU A 106 -12.25 -3.88 16.91
CA LEU A 106 -11.07 -4.01 16.02
C LEU A 106 -11.48 -3.92 14.55
N ILE A 107 -12.60 -4.54 14.16
CA ILE A 107 -13.16 -4.44 12.81
C ILE A 107 -13.58 -2.99 12.52
N PHE A 108 -14.19 -2.30 13.46
CA PHE A 108 -14.53 -0.88 13.35
C PHE A 108 -13.28 -0.04 13.04
N LEU A 109 -12.20 -0.19 13.81
CA LEU A 109 -10.96 0.54 13.59
C LEU A 109 -10.34 0.22 12.23
N MET A 110 -10.36 -1.05 11.83
CA MET A 110 -9.86 -1.50 10.53
C MET A 110 -10.64 -0.86 9.38
N VAL A 111 -11.97 -0.93 9.43
CA VAL A 111 -12.84 -0.35 8.39
C VAL A 111 -12.70 1.16 8.32
N TRP A 112 -12.65 1.82 9.48
CA TRP A 112 -12.44 3.27 9.54
C TRP A 112 -11.14 3.70 8.87
N SER A 113 -10.04 3.11 9.29
CA SER A 113 -8.70 3.44 8.77
C SER A 113 -8.60 3.14 7.27
N PHE A 114 -9.10 1.98 6.84
CA PHE A 114 -9.02 1.59 5.45
C PHE A 114 -9.92 2.41 4.54
N THR A 115 -11.17 2.68 4.94
CA THR A 115 -12.08 3.51 4.14
C THR A 115 -11.52 4.93 3.99
N SER A 116 -11.00 5.50 5.07
CA SER A 116 -10.35 6.82 5.01
C SER A 116 -9.15 6.81 4.05
N TYR A 117 -8.31 5.79 4.12
CA TYR A 117 -7.17 5.60 3.21
C TYR A 117 -7.62 5.44 1.74
N LEU A 118 -8.62 4.60 1.50
CA LEU A 118 -9.16 4.36 0.16
C LEU A 118 -9.69 5.65 -0.47
N MET A 119 -10.41 6.46 0.30
CA MET A 119 -10.92 7.75 -0.18
C MET A 119 -9.81 8.74 -0.50
N MET A 120 -8.78 8.81 0.34
CA MET A 120 -7.66 9.76 0.17
C MET A 120 -6.67 9.36 -0.93
N LYS A 121 -6.44 8.06 -1.14
CA LYS A 121 -5.40 7.55 -2.03
C LYS A 121 -5.97 6.76 -3.20
N GLY A 122 -6.93 5.88 -2.95
CA GLY A 122 -7.49 5.01 -3.99
C GLY A 122 -8.39 5.77 -4.97
N LEU A 123 -9.15 6.75 -4.49
CA LEU A 123 -10.07 7.54 -5.31
C LEU A 123 -9.54 8.91 -5.73
N LYS A 124 -8.32 9.26 -5.37
CA LYS A 124 -7.73 10.59 -5.63
C LYS A 124 -7.83 11.04 -7.09
N ASN A 125 -7.68 10.11 -8.04
CA ASN A 125 -7.74 10.42 -9.48
C ASN A 125 -9.18 10.60 -10.02
N ILE A 126 -10.20 10.22 -9.23
CA ILE A 126 -11.62 10.32 -9.60
C ILE A 126 -12.27 11.43 -8.80
N TRP A 127 -11.92 11.55 -7.54
CA TRP A 127 -12.53 12.48 -6.59
C TRP A 127 -11.48 12.97 -5.59
N ASP A 128 -11.11 14.23 -5.69
CA ASP A 128 -10.18 14.85 -4.74
C ASP A 128 -10.93 15.23 -3.45
N ILE A 129 -10.81 14.40 -2.44
CA ILE A 129 -11.52 14.52 -1.18
C ILE A 129 -10.56 15.07 -0.11
N GLN A 130 -11.00 16.09 0.61
CA GLN A 130 -10.27 16.62 1.74
C GLN A 130 -10.13 15.59 2.87
N PHE A 131 -9.02 15.64 3.60
CA PHE A 131 -8.71 14.71 4.71
C PHE A 131 -9.87 14.59 5.71
N ALA A 132 -10.41 15.71 6.16
CA ALA A 132 -11.50 15.71 7.14
C ALA A 132 -12.75 14.98 6.61
N THR A 133 -13.12 15.22 5.36
CA THR A 133 -14.27 14.56 4.72
C THR A 133 -14.05 13.05 4.59
N ALA A 134 -12.86 12.61 4.18
CA ALA A 134 -12.51 11.19 4.08
C ALA A 134 -12.59 10.49 5.44
N VAL A 135 -12.08 11.12 6.49
CA VAL A 135 -12.13 10.59 7.86
C VAL A 135 -13.56 10.49 8.39
N ILE A 136 -14.41 11.51 8.12
CA ILE A 136 -15.82 11.50 8.55
C ILE A 136 -16.61 10.42 7.81
N ILE A 137 -16.48 10.31 6.50
CA ILE A 137 -17.14 9.25 5.72
C ILE A 137 -16.68 7.87 6.19
N GLY A 138 -15.37 7.68 6.38
CA GLY A 138 -14.82 6.46 6.92
C GLY A 138 -15.41 6.11 8.30
N LEU A 139 -15.57 7.11 9.17
CA LEU A 139 -16.17 6.94 10.49
C LEU A 139 -17.65 6.50 10.39
N ILE A 140 -18.43 7.13 9.53
CA ILE A 140 -19.84 6.76 9.32
C ILE A 140 -19.96 5.29 8.87
N ILE A 141 -19.16 4.90 7.86
CA ILE A 141 -19.13 3.52 7.36
C ILE A 141 -18.71 2.54 8.45
N ALA A 142 -17.69 2.89 9.23
CA ALA A 142 -17.22 2.05 10.33
C ALA A 142 -18.27 1.88 11.44
N VAL A 143 -19.03 2.94 11.79
CA VAL A 143 -20.14 2.88 12.75
C VAL A 143 -21.24 1.95 12.24
N ILE A 144 -21.64 2.07 10.98
CA ILE A 144 -22.63 1.17 10.37
C ILE A 144 -22.12 -0.28 10.43
N THR A 145 -20.87 -0.50 10.01
CA THR A 145 -20.24 -1.83 10.05
C THR A 145 -20.20 -2.40 11.45
N TYR A 146 -19.89 -1.59 12.46
CA TYR A 146 -19.88 -2.03 13.86
C TYR A 146 -21.22 -2.60 14.30
N PHE A 147 -22.33 -1.90 14.00
CA PHE A 147 -23.67 -2.37 14.38
C PHE A 147 -24.12 -3.62 13.62
N VAL A 148 -23.67 -3.78 12.37
CA VAL A 148 -23.95 -4.98 11.56
C VAL A 148 -23.11 -6.18 12.05
N ILE A 149 -21.82 -5.97 12.31
CA ILE A 149 -20.88 -7.04 12.65
C ILE A 149 -21.06 -7.52 14.10
N LYS A 150 -21.42 -6.66 15.04
CA LYS A 150 -21.57 -7.01 16.46
C LYS A 150 -22.49 -8.19 16.70
N PRO A 151 -23.74 -8.24 16.17
CA PRO A 151 -24.61 -9.42 16.34
C PRO A 151 -24.09 -10.65 15.59
N LEU A 152 -23.42 -10.50 14.46
CA LEU A 152 -22.84 -11.62 13.72
C LEU A 152 -21.70 -12.29 14.50
N ILE A 153 -20.79 -11.50 15.08
CA ILE A 153 -19.73 -12.01 15.95
C ILE A 153 -20.33 -12.64 17.22
N ALA A 154 -21.36 -12.03 17.81
CA ALA A 154 -22.02 -12.60 18.98
C ALA A 154 -22.59 -14.00 18.67
N LYS A 155 -23.32 -14.14 17.55
CA LYS A 155 -23.87 -15.40 17.09
C LYS A 155 -22.81 -16.45 16.75
N ALA A 156 -21.73 -16.04 16.08
CA ALA A 156 -20.62 -16.92 15.75
C ALA A 156 -19.89 -17.40 17.01
N ALA A 157 -19.76 -16.53 18.02
CA ALA A 157 -19.11 -16.82 19.27
C ALA A 157 -19.93 -17.75 20.21
N ASP A 158 -21.25 -17.83 20.03
CA ASP A 158 -22.10 -18.76 20.81
C ASP A 158 -21.89 -20.23 20.43
N ASN A 159 -21.32 -20.50 19.27
CA ASN A 159 -21.11 -21.85 18.73
C ASN A 159 -19.66 -22.36 18.88
N ILE A 160 -18.81 -21.65 19.63
CA ILE A 160 -17.41 -22.03 19.82
C ILE A 160 -17.11 -22.28 21.30
N GLU A 161 -16.12 -23.12 21.57
CA GLU A 161 -15.62 -23.39 22.92
C GLU A 161 -14.79 -22.21 23.46
N ASN A 162 -14.74 -22.08 24.81
CA ASN A 162 -13.93 -21.05 25.46
C ASN A 162 -12.43 -21.43 25.46
N ASP A 163 -11.91 -21.71 24.26
CA ASP A 163 -10.51 -22.06 24.02
C ASP A 163 -9.83 -21.04 23.09
N LYS A 164 -8.53 -20.91 23.19
CA LYS A 164 -7.72 -19.99 22.39
C LYS A 164 -7.81 -20.30 20.89
N ASN A 165 -7.79 -21.58 20.52
CA ASN A 165 -7.81 -21.99 19.11
C ASN A 165 -9.21 -21.77 18.50
N ALA A 166 -10.27 -22.04 19.25
CA ALA A 166 -11.64 -21.79 18.84
C ALA A 166 -11.90 -20.30 18.58
N ILE A 167 -11.41 -19.43 19.46
CA ILE A 167 -11.54 -17.97 19.28
C ILE A 167 -10.79 -17.45 18.05
N ASN A 168 -9.69 -18.07 17.64
CA ASN A 168 -8.99 -17.70 16.42
C ASN A 168 -9.92 -17.78 15.18
N ALA A 169 -10.92 -18.65 15.18
CA ALA A 169 -11.91 -18.72 14.10
C ALA A 169 -12.69 -17.41 13.90
N LEU A 170 -12.94 -16.64 14.97
CA LEU A 170 -13.60 -15.33 14.88
C LEU A 170 -12.77 -14.28 14.14
N PHE A 171 -11.45 -14.46 14.06
CA PHE A 171 -10.54 -13.57 13.35
C PHE A 171 -10.35 -13.96 11.86
N THR A 172 -10.82 -15.13 11.42
CA THR A 172 -10.61 -15.61 10.05
C THR A 172 -11.19 -14.65 9.01
N ALA A 173 -12.47 -14.29 9.13
CA ALA A 173 -13.09 -13.35 8.19
C ALA A 173 -12.48 -11.94 8.26
N PRO A 174 -12.25 -11.32 9.45
CA PRO A 174 -11.50 -10.08 9.56
C PRO A 174 -10.10 -10.13 8.95
N LEU A 175 -9.36 -11.23 9.13
CA LEU A 175 -8.01 -11.38 8.57
C LEU A 175 -8.03 -11.49 7.04
N ILE A 176 -8.96 -12.24 6.46
CA ILE A 176 -9.14 -12.32 5.00
C ILE A 176 -9.46 -10.93 4.45
N PHE A 177 -10.36 -10.19 5.09
CA PHE A 177 -10.70 -8.84 4.69
C PHE A 177 -9.49 -7.90 4.82
N ALA A 178 -8.76 -7.94 5.93
CA ALA A 178 -7.55 -7.15 6.13
C ALA A 178 -6.47 -7.47 5.10
N ALA A 179 -6.28 -8.75 4.75
CA ALA A 179 -5.35 -9.17 3.72
C ALA A 179 -5.75 -8.65 2.33
N ALA A 180 -7.04 -8.72 1.98
CA ALA A 180 -7.56 -8.15 0.73
C ALA A 180 -7.34 -6.62 0.68
N MET A 181 -7.57 -5.92 1.78
CA MET A 181 -7.34 -4.48 1.90
C MET A 181 -5.86 -4.12 1.75
N LEU A 182 -4.99 -4.89 2.42
CA LEU A 182 -3.55 -4.73 2.29
C LEU A 182 -3.08 -4.97 0.85
N SER A 183 -3.56 -6.02 0.20
CA SER A 183 -3.25 -6.33 -1.20
C SER A 183 -3.68 -5.21 -2.14
N PHE A 184 -4.86 -4.62 -1.92
CA PHE A 184 -5.33 -3.47 -2.69
C PHE A 184 -4.42 -2.25 -2.49
N ALA A 185 -4.11 -1.89 -1.23
CA ALA A 185 -3.26 -0.75 -0.93
C ALA A 185 -1.83 -0.93 -1.48
N HIS A 186 -1.28 -2.13 -1.36
CA HIS A 186 0.03 -2.50 -1.88
C HIS A 186 0.05 -2.43 -3.41
N GLY A 187 -0.91 -3.08 -4.08
CA GLY A 187 -1.01 -3.09 -5.53
C GLY A 187 -1.20 -1.69 -6.13
N ALA A 188 -2.02 -0.84 -5.52
CA ALA A 188 -2.19 0.55 -5.95
C ALA A 188 -0.88 1.35 -5.87
N ASN A 189 -0.09 1.14 -4.81
CA ASN A 189 1.22 1.78 -4.66
C ASN A 189 2.24 1.25 -5.68
N ASP A 190 2.30 -0.06 -5.88
CA ASP A 190 3.25 -0.68 -6.79
C ASP A 190 2.95 -0.33 -8.26
N VAL A 191 1.67 -0.28 -8.65
CA VAL A 191 1.29 0.22 -9.98
C VAL A 191 1.76 1.66 -10.16
N ALA A 192 1.48 2.56 -9.20
CA ALA A 192 1.87 3.96 -9.30
C ALA A 192 3.40 4.12 -9.42
N ASN A 193 4.17 3.36 -8.65
CA ASN A 193 5.63 3.38 -8.71
C ASN A 193 6.16 2.83 -10.04
N ALA A 194 5.63 1.69 -10.51
CA ALA A 194 6.07 1.06 -11.75
C ALA A 194 5.81 1.93 -12.97
N VAL A 195 4.69 2.65 -13.00
CA VAL A 195 4.32 3.48 -14.15
C VAL A 195 4.79 4.93 -14.04
N GLY A 196 5.37 5.35 -12.91
CA GLY A 196 5.84 6.73 -12.70
C GLY A 196 6.73 7.26 -13.84
N PRO A 197 7.82 6.56 -14.21
CA PRO A 197 8.65 6.97 -15.33
C PRO A 197 7.93 6.97 -16.68
N LEU A 198 6.98 6.05 -16.93
CA LEU A 198 6.15 6.03 -18.13
C LEU A 198 5.21 7.23 -18.20
N ALA A 199 4.62 7.61 -17.08
CA ALA A 199 3.78 8.81 -16.99
C ALA A 199 4.61 10.08 -17.28
N ALA A 200 5.84 10.14 -16.74
CA ALA A 200 6.75 11.25 -17.00
C ALA A 200 7.15 11.35 -18.49
N ILE A 201 7.37 10.22 -19.17
CA ILE A 201 7.60 10.15 -20.61
C ILE A 201 6.38 10.69 -21.36
N ASN A 202 5.19 10.18 -21.02
CA ASN A 202 3.94 10.60 -21.67
C ASN A 202 3.71 12.10 -21.52
N ASP A 203 3.95 12.66 -20.34
CA ASP A 203 3.80 14.08 -20.06
C ASP A 203 4.82 14.93 -20.87
N ALA A 204 6.08 14.51 -20.92
CA ALA A 204 7.11 15.17 -21.67
C ALA A 204 6.82 15.20 -23.20
N ILE A 205 6.23 14.13 -23.73
CA ILE A 205 5.82 14.06 -25.15
C ILE A 205 4.59 14.96 -25.39
N ALA A 206 3.59 14.89 -24.51
CA ALA A 206 2.33 15.62 -24.70
C ALA A 206 2.47 17.13 -24.55
N ASN A 207 3.31 17.57 -23.59
CA ASN A 207 3.45 18.99 -23.23
C ASN A 207 4.73 19.63 -23.79
N GLY A 208 5.59 18.85 -24.43
CA GLY A 208 6.86 19.34 -25.03
C GLY A 208 7.88 19.84 -24.00
N GLY A 209 7.71 19.53 -22.72
CA GLY A 209 8.54 20.00 -21.62
C GLY A 209 8.62 19.01 -20.46
N ILE A 210 9.46 19.31 -19.47
CA ILE A 210 9.63 18.50 -18.28
C ILE A 210 8.84 19.17 -17.16
N ALA A 211 7.74 18.55 -16.73
CA ALA A 211 6.96 18.99 -15.58
C ALA A 211 7.61 18.54 -14.26
N GLY A 212 7.44 19.34 -13.20
CA GLY A 212 7.89 18.97 -11.86
C GLY A 212 7.09 17.83 -11.25
N GLU A 213 5.83 17.70 -11.64
CA GLU A 213 4.92 16.61 -11.27
C GLU A 213 4.15 16.18 -12.51
N ALA A 214 4.27 14.91 -12.92
CA ALA A 214 3.52 14.34 -14.02
C ALA A 214 2.22 13.71 -13.49
N SER A 215 1.10 14.04 -14.12
CA SER A 215 -0.15 13.31 -13.85
C SER A 215 -0.08 11.91 -14.47
N ILE A 216 -0.62 10.91 -13.79
CA ILE A 216 -0.64 9.54 -14.30
C ILE A 216 -2.00 9.31 -15.01
N PRO A 217 -2.03 9.25 -16.36
CA PRO A 217 -3.27 8.99 -17.08
C PRO A 217 -3.81 7.59 -16.77
N LEU A 218 -5.12 7.43 -16.82
CA LEU A 218 -5.79 6.17 -16.50
C LEU A 218 -5.29 4.99 -17.36
N TRP A 219 -5.02 5.24 -18.66
CA TRP A 219 -4.52 4.18 -19.54
C TRP A 219 -3.10 3.70 -19.13
N VAL A 220 -2.24 4.59 -18.62
CA VAL A 220 -0.92 4.25 -18.12
C VAL A 220 -1.05 3.37 -16.87
N MET A 221 -1.97 3.73 -15.96
CA MET A 221 -2.27 2.92 -14.78
C MET A 221 -2.78 1.52 -15.16
N LEU A 222 -3.67 1.43 -16.17
CA LEU A 222 -4.21 0.15 -16.64
C LEU A 222 -3.11 -0.73 -17.24
N VAL A 223 -2.20 -0.18 -18.04
CA VAL A 223 -1.04 -0.92 -18.58
C VAL A 223 -0.18 -1.48 -17.45
N GLY A 224 0.14 -0.65 -16.45
CA GLY A 224 0.91 -1.10 -15.28
C GLY A 224 0.20 -2.19 -14.47
N ALA A 225 -1.10 -2.00 -14.20
CA ALA A 225 -1.90 -2.97 -13.46
C ALA A 225 -1.97 -4.33 -14.18
N ILE A 226 -2.24 -4.33 -15.48
CA ILE A 226 -2.26 -5.55 -16.31
C ILE A 226 -0.88 -6.21 -16.31
N GLY A 227 0.19 -5.42 -16.45
CA GLY A 227 1.57 -5.93 -16.42
C GLY A 227 1.90 -6.62 -15.10
N ILE A 228 1.52 -6.04 -13.96
CA ILE A 228 1.73 -6.64 -12.63
C ILE A 228 0.91 -7.94 -12.50
N VAL A 229 -0.37 -7.93 -12.91
CA VAL A 229 -1.23 -9.13 -12.85
C VAL A 229 -0.65 -10.27 -13.70
N LEU A 230 -0.20 -9.97 -14.92
CA LEU A 230 0.44 -10.97 -15.78
C LEU A 230 1.75 -11.48 -15.20
N GLY A 231 2.58 -10.59 -14.64
CA GLY A 231 3.82 -10.97 -13.98
C GLY A 231 3.58 -11.92 -12.81
N LEU A 232 2.62 -11.61 -11.93
CA LEU A 232 2.24 -12.47 -10.81
C LEU A 232 1.62 -13.81 -11.23
N ALA A 233 0.99 -13.88 -12.41
CA ALA A 233 0.42 -15.12 -12.93
C ALA A 233 1.47 -16.04 -13.59
N LEU A 234 2.59 -15.48 -14.04
CA LEU A 234 3.65 -16.20 -14.76
C LEU A 234 4.77 -16.72 -13.86
N PHE A 235 4.94 -16.11 -12.69
CA PHE A 235 6.00 -16.40 -11.72
C PHE A 235 5.42 -16.68 -10.33
#